data_f7f4481718c6e1c05ecf6ca1de193b3e
#
_entry.id   f7f4481718c6e1c05ecf6ca1de193b3e
#
_cell.length_a   1.000
_cell.length_b   1.000
_cell.length_c   1.000
_cell.angle_alpha   90.00
_cell.angle_beta   90.00
_cell.angle_gamma   90.00
#
_symmetry.space_group_name_H-M   'P 1'
#
loop_
_entity.id
_entity.type
_entity.pdbx_description
1 polymer ?
#
loop_
_entity_poly.entity_id
_entity_poly.type
_entity_poly.pdbx_seq_one_letter_code
_entity_poly.pdbx_strand_id
1 'polypeptide(L)'
;MKPTLTEISELSFADTPSWNRVIEHTEARRYAILNAGLRRGNLGIAWRSDQIEPLVRQSLSGERWWIAIDQAVASIDMKSERVVLILPLNSNVLDMVVRDLFVVVLCETEAVVLNTDGSIRLIRSLPDLPDSVIDSNGEMGVALSDGNVIMLR
;
A
#
# COMPACT_ATOMS: atom_id res chain seq x y z
N MET A 1 -11.94 -2.04 -14.39
CA MET A 1 -12.83 -2.12 -13.25
C MET A 1 -12.22 -1.37 -12.07
N LYS A 2 -13.01 -0.55 -11.40
CA LYS A 2 -12.56 0.13 -10.18
C LYS A 2 -12.76 -0.80 -8.98
N PRO A 3 -11.75 -0.99 -8.10
CA PRO A 3 -11.91 -1.83 -6.92
C PRO A 3 -12.88 -1.21 -5.93
N THR A 4 -13.60 -2.08 -5.24
CA THR A 4 -14.53 -1.66 -4.18
C THR A 4 -14.08 -2.28 -2.87
N LEU A 5 -13.79 -1.42 -1.88
CA LEU A 5 -13.45 -1.83 -0.52
C LEU A 5 -14.70 -1.73 0.34
N THR A 6 -15.08 -2.83 0.98
CA THR A 6 -16.26 -2.89 1.86
C THR A 6 -15.85 -3.36 3.23
N GLU A 7 -16.08 -2.54 4.26
CA GLU A 7 -15.80 -2.92 5.65
C GLU A 7 -16.81 -3.97 6.11
N ILE A 8 -16.31 -4.99 6.81
CA ILE A 8 -17.09 -6.14 7.27
C ILE A 8 -16.78 -6.43 8.75
N SER A 9 -17.55 -7.32 9.35
CA SER A 9 -17.29 -7.78 10.71
C SER A 9 -16.12 -8.75 10.77
N GLU A 10 -15.52 -8.90 11.96
CA GLU A 10 -14.50 -9.91 12.21
C GLU A 10 -15.00 -11.31 11.88
N LEU A 11 -16.25 -11.61 12.24
CA LEU A 11 -16.85 -12.91 11.98
C LEU A 11 -16.98 -13.20 10.49
N SER A 12 -17.38 -12.20 9.71
CA SER A 12 -17.44 -12.33 8.24
C SER A 12 -16.04 -12.48 7.64
N PHE A 13 -15.05 -11.78 8.17
CA PHE A 13 -13.66 -11.91 7.74
C PHE A 13 -13.12 -13.33 7.98
N ALA A 14 -13.52 -13.96 9.07
CA ALA A 14 -13.11 -15.34 9.40
C ALA A 14 -13.53 -16.34 8.31
N ASP A 15 -14.58 -16.05 7.56
CA ASP A 15 -15.03 -16.89 6.44
C ASP A 15 -14.20 -16.68 5.18
N THR A 16 -13.37 -15.63 5.12
CA THR A 16 -12.48 -15.40 3.98
C THR A 16 -11.36 -16.43 4.00
N PRO A 17 -11.16 -17.20 2.92
CA PRO A 17 -10.08 -18.18 2.85
C PRO A 17 -8.71 -17.52 3.10
N SER A 18 -7.82 -18.23 3.79
CA SER A 18 -6.50 -17.69 4.15
C SER A 18 -5.67 -17.27 2.93
N TRP A 19 -5.81 -17.97 1.80
CA TRP A 19 -5.12 -17.63 0.55
C TRP A 19 -5.64 -16.34 -0.11
N ASN A 20 -6.77 -15.82 0.34
CA ASN A 20 -7.33 -14.55 -0.12
C ASN A 20 -7.10 -13.41 0.88
N ARG A 21 -6.49 -13.68 2.03
CA ARG A 21 -6.14 -12.65 3.02
C ARG A 21 -4.80 -12.03 2.64
N VAL A 22 -4.81 -10.77 2.25
CA VAL A 22 -3.64 -10.09 1.71
C VAL A 22 -2.82 -9.42 2.81
N ILE A 23 -3.49 -8.67 3.68
CA ILE A 23 -2.88 -8.03 4.85
C ILE A 23 -3.70 -8.44 6.07
N GLU A 24 -3.03 -8.96 7.08
CA GLU A 24 -3.67 -9.39 8.31
C GLU A 24 -2.82 -8.98 9.51
N HIS A 25 -3.20 -7.88 10.14
CA HIS A 25 -2.54 -7.41 11.35
C HIS A 25 -2.89 -8.33 12.53
N THR A 26 -1.90 -8.70 13.35
CA THR A 26 -2.12 -9.60 14.49
C THR A 26 -3.07 -9.02 15.55
N GLU A 27 -3.13 -7.70 15.64
CA GLU A 27 -4.01 -6.96 16.55
C GLU A 27 -5.08 -6.18 15.78
N ALA A 28 -5.59 -6.77 14.70
CA ALA A 28 -6.59 -6.10 13.86
C ALA A 28 -7.86 -5.77 14.64
N ARG A 29 -8.43 -4.61 14.33
CA ARG A 29 -9.69 -4.11 14.87
C ARG A 29 -10.72 -3.87 13.79
N ARG A 30 -10.27 -3.71 12.55
CA ARG A 30 -11.11 -3.43 11.40
C ARG A 30 -10.83 -4.44 10.30
N TYR A 31 -11.86 -4.77 9.55
CA TYR A 31 -11.82 -5.83 8.54
C TYR A 31 -12.57 -5.36 7.31
N ALA A 32 -12.05 -5.73 6.14
CA ALA A 32 -12.71 -5.41 4.88
C ALA A 32 -12.47 -6.50 3.84
N ILE A 33 -13.33 -6.51 2.85
CA ILE A 33 -13.09 -7.24 1.62
C ILE A 33 -12.85 -6.25 0.48
N LEU A 34 -11.93 -6.59 -0.38
CA LEU A 34 -11.61 -5.86 -1.60
C LEU A 34 -12.13 -6.67 -2.79
N ASN A 35 -13.11 -6.12 -3.49
CA ASN A 35 -13.56 -6.68 -4.75
C ASN A 35 -12.75 -6.04 -5.89
N ALA A 36 -11.82 -6.79 -6.43
CA ALA A 36 -10.96 -6.39 -7.53
C ALA A 36 -11.34 -7.10 -8.85
N GLY A 37 -12.49 -7.80 -8.86
CA GLY A 37 -12.94 -8.54 -10.02
C GLY A 37 -12.16 -9.82 -10.30
N LEU A 38 -11.47 -10.35 -9.29
CA LEU A 38 -10.71 -11.58 -9.42
C LEU A 38 -11.62 -12.80 -9.47
N ARG A 39 -11.25 -13.77 -10.30
CA ARG A 39 -11.99 -15.05 -10.41
C ARG A 39 -11.91 -15.87 -9.14
N ARG A 40 -10.78 -15.77 -8.42
CA ARG A 40 -10.58 -16.46 -7.14
C ARG A 40 -11.42 -15.90 -5.98
N GLY A 41 -12.10 -14.77 -6.20
CA GLY A 41 -12.95 -14.13 -5.20
C GLY A 41 -12.37 -12.86 -4.63
N ASN A 42 -13.02 -12.33 -3.60
CA ASN A 42 -12.60 -11.10 -2.94
C ASN A 42 -11.36 -11.32 -2.07
N LEU A 43 -10.58 -10.25 -1.89
CA LEU A 43 -9.41 -10.25 -1.03
C LEU A 43 -9.77 -9.72 0.35
N GLY A 44 -9.18 -10.32 1.38
CA GLY A 44 -9.40 -9.91 2.76
C GLY A 44 -8.28 -9.01 3.27
N ILE A 45 -8.65 -7.96 4.01
CA ILE A 45 -7.72 -7.04 4.65
C ILE A 45 -8.17 -6.85 6.09
N ALA A 46 -7.24 -7.03 7.04
CA ALA A 46 -7.48 -6.81 8.45
C ALA A 46 -6.42 -5.84 8.98
N TRP A 47 -6.84 -4.74 9.60
CA TRP A 47 -5.92 -3.69 10.04
C TRP A 47 -6.32 -3.13 11.40
N ARG A 48 -5.39 -2.39 12.00
CA ARG A 48 -5.56 -1.86 13.35
C ARG A 48 -5.99 -0.41 13.42
N SER A 49 -5.52 0.43 12.48
CA SER A 49 -5.77 1.87 12.56
C SER A 49 -7.25 2.21 12.52
N ASP A 50 -7.70 3.04 13.47
CA ASP A 50 -9.07 3.55 13.51
C ASP A 50 -9.27 4.77 12.61
N GLN A 51 -8.19 5.43 12.19
CA GLN A 51 -8.23 6.73 11.51
C GLN A 51 -7.79 6.67 10.05
N ILE A 52 -7.13 5.59 9.65
CA ILE A 52 -6.59 5.43 8.30
C ILE A 52 -7.29 4.25 7.63
N GLU A 53 -7.75 4.48 6.41
CA GLU A 53 -8.31 3.45 5.54
C GLU A 53 -7.22 2.79 4.70
N PRO A 54 -7.38 1.53 4.29
CA PRO A 54 -6.47 0.92 3.34
C PRO A 54 -6.37 1.74 2.06
N LEU A 55 -5.14 1.96 1.61
CA LEU A 55 -4.85 2.62 0.35
C LEU A 55 -4.81 1.55 -0.74
N VAL A 56 -5.59 1.74 -1.79
CA VAL A 56 -5.61 0.85 -2.94
C VAL A 56 -5.29 1.67 -4.18
N ARG A 57 -4.24 1.29 -4.88
CA ARG A 57 -3.78 1.97 -6.08
C ARG A 57 -3.52 0.96 -7.19
N GLN A 58 -3.81 1.36 -8.40
CA GLN A 58 -3.55 0.54 -9.58
C GLN A 58 -2.34 1.10 -10.33
N SER A 59 -1.50 0.22 -10.88
CA SER A 59 -0.45 0.65 -11.79
C SER A 59 -1.06 1.28 -13.05
N LEU A 60 -0.31 2.15 -13.73
CA LEU A 60 -0.80 2.83 -14.92
C LEU A 60 -1.14 1.84 -16.04
N SER A 61 -0.41 0.73 -16.14
CA SER A 61 -0.72 -0.35 -17.09
C SER A 61 -1.96 -1.17 -16.71
N GLY A 62 -2.44 -1.07 -15.46
CA GLY A 62 -3.52 -1.89 -14.93
C GLY A 62 -3.12 -3.30 -14.55
N GLU A 63 -1.84 -3.68 -14.74
CA GLU A 63 -1.37 -5.05 -14.51
C GLU A 63 -1.11 -5.37 -13.05
N ARG A 64 -0.97 -4.36 -12.23
CA ARG A 64 -0.60 -4.53 -10.82
C ARG A 64 -1.46 -3.65 -9.93
N TRP A 65 -1.85 -4.21 -8.79
CA TRP A 65 -2.55 -3.49 -7.73
C TRP A 65 -1.67 -3.43 -6.50
N TRP A 66 -1.73 -2.30 -5.83
CA TRP A 66 -0.98 -2.02 -4.62
C TRP A 66 -1.95 -1.71 -3.48
N ILE A 67 -1.74 -2.36 -2.35
CA ILE A 67 -2.55 -2.18 -1.14
C ILE A 67 -1.60 -1.86 0.01
N ALA A 68 -1.88 -0.81 0.75
CA ALA A 68 -1.06 -0.43 1.90
C ALA A 68 -1.95 0.01 3.06
N ILE A 69 -1.64 -0.48 4.25
CA ILE A 69 -2.29 -0.08 5.50
C ILE A 69 -1.39 -0.46 6.68
N ASP A 70 -1.45 0.32 7.74
CA ASP A 70 -0.62 0.13 8.92
C ASP A 70 0.86 0.04 8.54
N GLN A 71 1.53 -1.05 8.87
CA GLN A 71 2.94 -1.27 8.59
C GLN A 71 3.15 -2.34 7.52
N ALA A 72 2.31 -2.34 6.49
CA ALA A 72 2.42 -3.32 5.42
C ALA A 72 2.02 -2.73 4.06
N VAL A 73 2.70 -3.19 3.02
CA VAL A 73 2.31 -2.98 1.63
C VAL A 73 2.29 -4.33 0.92
N ALA A 74 1.28 -4.54 0.11
CA ALA A 74 1.12 -5.75 -0.69
C ALA A 74 0.92 -5.39 -2.16
N SER A 75 1.29 -6.31 -3.03
CA SER A 75 1.08 -6.16 -4.46
C SER A 75 0.47 -7.42 -5.05
N ILE A 76 -0.48 -7.22 -5.95
CA ILE A 76 -1.21 -8.28 -6.62
C ILE A 76 -0.97 -8.14 -8.12
N ASP A 77 -0.52 -9.23 -8.74
CA ASP A 77 -0.43 -9.33 -10.19
C ASP A 77 -1.81 -9.70 -10.75
N MET A 78 -2.37 -8.82 -11.57
CA MET A 78 -3.72 -9.00 -12.10
C MET A 78 -3.81 -10.09 -13.17
N LYS A 79 -2.71 -10.39 -13.84
CA LYS A 79 -2.70 -11.44 -14.86
C LYS A 79 -2.75 -12.83 -14.26
N SER A 80 -1.92 -13.08 -13.24
CA SER A 80 -1.90 -14.36 -12.53
C SER A 80 -2.90 -14.42 -11.38
N GLU A 81 -3.46 -13.28 -10.99
CA GLU A 81 -4.35 -13.12 -9.83
C GLU A 81 -3.69 -13.54 -8.50
N ARG A 82 -2.36 -13.37 -8.41
CA ARG A 82 -1.60 -13.79 -7.22
C ARG A 82 -1.06 -12.59 -6.46
N VAL A 83 -1.00 -12.74 -5.16
CA VAL A 83 -0.24 -11.84 -4.29
C VAL A 83 1.25 -12.13 -4.55
N VAL A 84 1.95 -11.15 -5.11
CA VAL A 84 3.36 -11.30 -5.51
C VAL A 84 4.32 -10.63 -4.53
N LEU A 85 3.80 -9.82 -3.62
CA LEU A 85 4.58 -9.14 -2.59
C LEU A 85 3.73 -8.92 -1.35
N ILE A 86 4.30 -9.19 -0.19
CA ILE A 86 3.85 -8.67 1.10
C ILE A 86 5.11 -8.18 1.79
N LEU A 87 5.22 -6.86 2.00
CA LEU A 87 6.40 -6.24 2.58
C LEU A 87 6.04 -5.57 3.90
N PRO A 88 6.68 -5.98 5.02
CA PRO A 88 6.55 -5.27 6.28
C PRO A 88 7.31 -3.94 6.23
N LEU A 89 6.76 -2.91 6.85
CA LEU A 89 7.32 -1.57 6.92
C LEU A 89 7.67 -1.23 8.37
N ASN A 90 8.59 -0.28 8.56
CA ASN A 90 9.04 0.11 9.90
C ASN A 90 8.11 1.08 10.61
N SER A 91 7.25 1.77 9.87
CA SER A 91 6.28 2.71 10.43
C SER A 91 4.99 2.69 9.62
N ASN A 92 3.96 3.38 10.11
CA ASN A 92 2.65 3.37 9.48
C ASN A 92 2.65 4.10 8.14
N VAL A 93 1.98 3.51 7.17
CA VAL A 93 1.77 4.10 5.85
C VAL A 93 0.81 5.27 5.97
N LEU A 94 1.19 6.41 5.37
CA LEU A 94 0.35 7.61 5.31
C LEU A 94 -0.19 7.86 3.91
N ASP A 95 0.59 7.53 2.87
CA ASP A 95 0.18 7.68 1.48
C ASP A 95 0.99 6.76 0.57
N MET A 96 0.49 6.55 -0.62
CA MET A 96 1.15 5.72 -1.63
C MET A 96 0.92 6.36 -3.00
N VAL A 97 2.02 6.63 -3.71
CA VAL A 97 1.99 7.31 -5.01
C VAL A 97 2.54 6.38 -6.07
N VAL A 98 1.72 6.08 -7.07
CA VAL A 98 2.10 5.20 -8.18
C VAL A 98 2.61 6.04 -9.35
N ARG A 99 3.77 5.64 -9.90
CA ARG A 99 4.35 6.18 -11.12
C ARG A 99 4.56 5.06 -12.13
N ASP A 100 4.99 5.40 -13.35
CA ASP A 100 5.17 4.42 -14.43
C ASP A 100 6.11 3.28 -14.08
N LEU A 101 7.25 3.60 -13.44
CA LEU A 101 8.32 2.65 -13.21
C LEU A 101 8.52 2.28 -11.74
N PHE A 102 7.78 2.91 -10.83
CA PHE A 102 7.97 2.71 -9.40
C PHE A 102 6.75 3.18 -8.60
N VAL A 103 6.74 2.77 -7.34
CA VAL A 103 5.74 3.19 -6.34
C VAL A 103 6.48 3.78 -5.16
N VAL A 104 6.00 4.92 -4.68
CA VAL A 104 6.51 5.55 -3.46
C VAL A 104 5.52 5.31 -2.34
N VAL A 105 5.96 4.64 -1.29
CA VAL A 105 5.18 4.43 -0.08
C VAL A 105 5.69 5.41 0.98
N LEU A 106 4.85 6.37 1.36
CA LEU A 106 5.17 7.34 2.40
C LEU A 106 4.72 6.80 3.75
N CYS A 107 5.66 6.62 4.66
CA CYS A 107 5.42 6.21 6.02
C CYS A 107 5.76 7.34 6.99
N GLU A 108 5.38 7.21 8.25
CA GLU A 108 5.63 8.24 9.27
C GLU A 108 7.10 8.62 9.40
N THR A 109 8.01 7.65 9.26
CA THR A 109 9.45 7.85 9.49
C THR A 109 10.33 7.58 8.27
N GLU A 110 9.75 7.14 7.15
CA GLU A 110 10.52 6.74 5.97
C GLU A 110 9.71 6.85 4.69
N ALA A 111 10.41 6.98 3.58
CA ALA A 111 9.85 6.78 2.25
C ALA A 111 10.48 5.52 1.64
N VAL A 112 9.65 4.63 1.13
CA VAL A 112 10.10 3.39 0.48
C VAL A 112 9.74 3.49 -0.99
N VAL A 113 10.73 3.35 -1.86
CA VAL A 113 10.52 3.34 -3.31
C VAL A 113 10.65 1.90 -3.78
N LEU A 114 9.59 1.40 -4.38
CA LEU A 114 9.51 0.04 -4.93
C LEU A 114 9.50 0.09 -6.45
N ASN A 115 10.26 -0.82 -7.07
CA ASN A 115 10.12 -1.06 -8.50
C ASN A 115 8.78 -1.74 -8.80
N THR A 116 8.38 -1.77 -10.05
CA THR A 116 7.12 -2.38 -10.47
C THR A 116 7.05 -3.88 -10.19
N ASP A 117 8.19 -4.56 -10.11
CA ASP A 117 8.28 -5.98 -9.74
C ASP A 117 8.19 -6.21 -8.22
N GLY A 118 8.13 -5.15 -7.42
CA GLY A 118 8.05 -5.22 -5.96
C GLY A 118 9.39 -5.18 -5.26
N SER A 119 10.51 -5.19 -5.97
CA SER A 119 11.84 -5.06 -5.35
C SER A 119 12.03 -3.65 -4.80
N ILE A 120 12.77 -3.55 -3.68
CA ILE A 120 13.08 -2.26 -3.06
C ILE A 120 14.15 -1.56 -3.90
N ARG A 121 13.83 -0.34 -4.35
CA ARG A 121 14.80 0.51 -5.04
C ARG A 121 15.56 1.40 -4.05
N LEU A 122 14.86 1.95 -3.07
CA LEU A 122 15.41 2.93 -2.14
C LEU A 122 14.57 2.99 -0.88
N ILE A 123 15.23 3.15 0.27
CA ILE A 123 14.60 3.53 1.53
C ILE A 123 15.29 4.80 2.02
N ARG A 124 14.50 5.81 2.34
CA ARG A 124 15.01 7.09 2.82
C ARG A 124 14.33 7.47 4.13
N SER A 125 15.13 7.67 5.18
CA SER A 125 14.62 8.16 6.46
C SER A 125 14.12 9.58 6.33
N LEU A 126 13.01 9.88 6.99
CA LEU A 126 12.38 11.20 7.00
C LEU A 126 12.50 11.80 8.41
N PRO A 127 13.09 13.00 8.55
CA PRO A 127 13.26 13.63 9.86
C PRO A 127 11.97 14.25 10.42
N ASP A 128 10.93 14.36 9.60
CA ASP A 128 9.61 14.84 10.00
C ASP A 128 8.53 14.14 9.15
N LEU A 129 7.26 14.32 9.49
CA LEU A 129 6.16 13.71 8.78
C LEU A 129 6.14 14.13 7.31
N PRO A 130 5.91 13.19 6.40
CA PRO A 130 5.77 13.52 4.99
C PRO A 130 4.42 14.20 4.73
N ASP A 131 4.43 15.18 3.84
CA ASP A 131 3.24 15.87 3.36
C ASP A 131 2.83 15.37 1.98
N SER A 132 3.77 15.34 1.04
CA SER A 132 3.50 14.90 -0.33
C SER A 132 4.76 14.49 -1.08
N VAL A 133 4.58 13.73 -2.14
CA VAL A 133 5.63 13.49 -3.14
C VAL A 133 5.62 14.64 -4.14
N ILE A 134 6.79 15.19 -4.41
CA ILE A 134 6.96 16.28 -5.37
C ILE A 134 7.92 15.86 -6.49
N ASP A 135 7.68 16.40 -7.67
CA ASP A 135 8.57 16.26 -8.83
C ASP A 135 9.20 17.63 -9.12
N SER A 136 10.52 17.68 -9.19
CA SER A 136 11.27 18.89 -9.46
C SER A 136 12.43 18.60 -10.42
N ASN A 137 12.38 19.21 -11.61
CA ASN A 137 13.43 19.06 -12.64
C ASN A 137 13.77 17.60 -12.98
N GLY A 138 12.75 16.74 -13.06
CA GLY A 138 12.93 15.32 -13.34
C GLY A 138 13.40 14.48 -12.16
N GLU A 139 13.62 15.09 -11.01
CA GLU A 139 13.94 14.42 -9.77
C GLU A 139 12.74 14.39 -8.85
N MET A 140 12.64 13.34 -8.02
CA MET A 140 11.56 13.16 -7.09
C MET A 140 12.01 13.43 -5.67
N GLY A 141 11.14 14.05 -4.88
CA GLY A 141 11.39 14.31 -3.48
C GLY A 141 10.13 14.16 -2.64
N VAL A 142 10.32 14.26 -1.34
CA VAL A 142 9.24 14.28 -0.36
C VAL A 142 9.24 15.62 0.35
N ALA A 143 8.14 16.36 0.25
CA ALA A 143 7.93 17.55 1.04
C ALA A 143 7.50 17.13 2.45
N LEU A 144 8.16 17.68 3.46
CA LEU A 144 7.87 17.39 4.86
C LEU A 144 6.98 18.47 5.47
N SER A 145 6.34 18.15 6.59
CA SER A 145 5.45 19.05 7.31
C SER A 145 6.16 20.32 7.81
N ASP A 146 7.48 20.25 8.07
CA ASP A 146 8.30 21.39 8.47
C ASP A 146 8.73 22.30 7.31
N GLY A 147 8.33 21.98 6.09
CA GLY A 147 8.67 22.73 4.87
C GLY A 147 9.97 22.29 4.18
N ASN A 148 10.74 21.39 4.78
CA ASN A 148 11.93 20.83 4.14
C ASN A 148 11.56 19.80 3.08
N VAL A 149 12.49 19.54 2.16
CA VAL A 149 12.35 18.55 1.10
C VAL A 149 13.50 17.55 1.18
N ILE A 150 13.16 16.27 1.15
CA ILE A 150 14.13 15.17 1.09
C ILE A 150 14.08 14.58 -0.31
N MET A 151 15.21 14.57 -1.00
CA MET A 151 15.30 13.99 -2.34
C MET A 151 15.34 12.46 -2.28
N LEU A 152 14.60 11.81 -3.17
CA LEU A 152 14.56 10.36 -3.30
C LEU A 152 15.62 9.88 -4.30
N ARG A 153 16.85 9.80 -3.83
CA ARG A 153 18.01 9.36 -4.62
C ARG A 153 19.13 8.80 -3.74
#